data_2fa2d16f011b471feaec9266348d2020
#
_entry.id   2fa2d16f011b471feaec9266348d2020
#
_cell.length_a   1.000
_cell.length_b   1.000
_cell.length_c   1.000
_cell.angle_alpha   90.00
_cell.angle_beta   90.00
_cell.angle_gamma   90.00
#
_symmetry.space_group_name_H-M   'P 1'
#
loop_
_entity.id
_entity.type
_entity.pdbx_description
1 polymer ?
#
loop_
_entity_poly.entity_id
_entity_poly.type
_entity_poly.pdbx_seq_one_letter_code
_entity_poly.pdbx_strand_id
1 'polypeptide(L)'
;WLDDVEEKLKTKNIPIPTFQTDYFKQYETIKLALKSNISIFEKDIMPTHHDINPGNILFDQKQAYLIDFETASQDIFYLDLAEAFNFFIYDDTKIQSFLTSYFIKEPNEEQISKFTLFKALAFLKNGLWLAHISGVNKLPDDKNILEYPLFEARIRKGLVDFSNPQELQNLAISEFNEGIRLLNEPPCKKAIAFLFSAHKA
;
A
#
# COMPACT_ATOMS: atom_id res chain seq x y z
N TRP A 1 6.79 7.93 6.14
CA TRP A 1 5.58 7.29 6.72
C TRP A 1 5.83 5.88 7.26
N LEU A 2 6.60 5.02 6.60
CA LEU A 2 6.92 3.68 7.13
C LEU A 2 7.51 3.74 8.54
N ASP A 3 8.47 4.64 8.75
CA ASP A 3 9.07 4.86 10.08
C ASP A 3 8.05 5.43 11.08
N ASP A 4 7.16 6.31 10.65
CA ASP A 4 6.12 6.91 11.49
C ASP A 4 5.09 5.86 11.95
N VAL A 5 4.62 4.99 11.07
CA VAL A 5 3.72 3.88 11.43
C VAL A 5 4.41 2.93 12.40
N GLU A 6 5.66 2.55 12.14
CA GLU A 6 6.43 1.69 13.07
C GLU A 6 6.65 2.33 14.44
N GLU A 7 6.93 3.64 14.47
CA GLU A 7 7.08 4.36 15.73
C GLU A 7 5.77 4.37 16.52
N LYS A 8 4.64 4.59 15.85
CA LYS A 8 3.31 4.50 16.45
C LYS A 8 3.01 3.10 16.97
N LEU A 9 3.37 2.04 16.25
CA LEU A 9 3.22 0.67 16.72
C LEU A 9 4.09 0.41 17.97
N LYS A 10 5.36 0.84 17.96
CA LYS A 10 6.29 0.69 19.09
C LYS A 10 5.83 1.46 20.32
N THR A 11 5.38 2.71 20.17
CA THR A 11 4.92 3.54 21.30
C THR A 11 3.69 2.99 21.99
N LYS A 12 2.83 2.26 21.27
CA LYS A 12 1.65 1.60 21.83
C LYS A 12 1.92 0.17 22.35
N ASN A 13 3.19 -0.29 22.33
CA ASN A 13 3.55 -1.69 22.61
C ASN A 13 2.76 -2.69 21.75
N ILE A 14 2.31 -2.28 20.59
CA ILE A 14 1.71 -3.18 19.61
C ILE A 14 2.89 -3.88 18.94
N PRO A 15 3.03 -5.20 19.07
CA PRO A 15 4.08 -5.90 18.37
C PRO A 15 3.89 -5.63 16.89
N ILE A 16 4.97 -5.18 16.23
CA ILE A 16 4.98 -5.21 14.77
C ILE A 16 4.67 -6.66 14.42
N PRO A 17 3.61 -6.90 13.62
CA PRO A 17 3.17 -8.24 13.36
C PRO A 17 4.37 -9.08 12.93
N THR A 18 4.84 -9.97 13.76
CA THR A 18 5.82 -10.98 13.37
C THR A 18 5.08 -12.02 12.54
N PHE A 19 4.51 -11.55 11.41
CA PHE A 19 4.13 -12.44 10.33
C PHE A 19 5.37 -13.21 9.99
N GLN A 20 5.32 -14.47 9.93
CA GLN A 20 6.40 -15.38 9.56
C GLN A 20 7.75 -14.64 9.35
N THR A 21 8.75 -14.95 10.11
CA THR A 21 10.06 -14.23 10.19
C THR A 21 10.64 -13.82 8.82
N ASP A 22 10.27 -14.52 7.75
CA ASP A 22 10.73 -14.27 6.38
C ASP A 22 9.99 -13.10 5.70
N TYR A 23 8.72 -12.86 5.98
CA TYR A 23 7.96 -11.73 5.41
C TYR A 23 8.42 -10.39 5.99
N PHE A 24 8.70 -10.37 7.29
CA PHE A 24 9.25 -9.19 7.93
C PHE A 24 10.64 -8.85 7.40
N LYS A 25 11.50 -9.85 7.15
CA LYS A 25 12.80 -9.63 6.52
C LYS A 25 12.69 -9.04 5.12
N GLN A 26 11.71 -9.49 4.32
CA GLN A 26 11.49 -8.92 2.99
C GLN A 26 11.04 -7.46 3.07
N TYR A 27 10.09 -7.14 3.95
CA TYR A 27 9.66 -5.78 4.22
C TYR A 27 10.85 -4.88 4.63
N GLU A 28 11.66 -5.28 5.61
CA GLU A 28 12.84 -4.54 6.03
C GLU A 28 13.86 -4.37 4.89
N THR A 29 14.06 -5.40 4.09
CA THR A 29 14.97 -5.34 2.93
C THR A 29 14.52 -4.29 1.92
N ILE A 30 13.23 -4.25 1.57
CA ILE A 30 12.68 -3.25 0.64
C ILE A 30 12.73 -1.85 1.24
N LYS A 31 12.41 -1.69 2.52
CA LYS A 31 12.50 -0.43 3.25
C LYS A 31 13.93 0.15 3.22
N LEU A 32 14.93 -0.68 3.50
CA LEU A 32 16.34 -0.28 3.42
C LEU A 32 16.75 0.07 1.98
N ALA A 33 16.30 -0.69 0.99
CA ALA A 33 16.57 -0.41 -0.42
C ALA A 33 15.96 0.94 -0.84
N LEU A 34 14.73 1.26 -0.44
CA LEU A 34 14.10 2.56 -0.70
C LEU A 34 14.88 3.70 -0.05
N LYS A 35 15.24 3.58 1.24
CA LYS A 35 16.03 4.59 1.95
C LYS A 35 17.37 4.84 1.28
N SER A 36 18.06 3.78 0.87
CA SER A 36 19.38 3.87 0.22
C SER A 36 19.33 4.45 -1.19
N ASN A 37 18.15 4.47 -1.82
CA ASN A 37 17.94 4.92 -3.20
C ASN A 37 16.89 6.03 -3.29
N ILE A 38 16.69 6.80 -2.23
CA ILE A 38 15.63 7.83 -2.17
C ILE A 38 15.76 8.87 -3.28
N SER A 39 16.98 9.15 -3.75
CA SER A 39 17.23 10.07 -4.85
C SER A 39 16.52 9.72 -6.17
N ILE A 40 16.19 8.43 -6.38
CA ILE A 40 15.38 8.00 -7.55
C ILE A 40 13.99 8.64 -7.54
N PHE A 41 13.49 8.97 -6.34
CA PHE A 41 12.12 9.44 -6.12
C PHE A 41 12.04 10.94 -5.79
N GLU A 42 13.16 11.67 -5.71
CA GLU A 42 13.16 13.10 -5.32
C GLU A 42 12.22 13.96 -6.19
N LYS A 43 12.18 13.70 -7.51
CA LYS A 43 11.30 14.43 -8.44
C LYS A 43 9.82 14.02 -8.34
N ASP A 44 9.53 12.96 -7.61
CA ASP A 44 8.18 12.43 -7.42
C ASP A 44 7.58 12.85 -6.07
N ILE A 45 8.33 13.65 -5.27
CA ILE A 45 7.87 14.19 -4.01
C ILE A 45 6.97 15.38 -4.29
N MET A 46 5.73 15.29 -3.81
CA MET A 46 4.73 16.35 -3.92
C MET A 46 3.71 16.23 -2.78
N PRO A 47 2.77 17.20 -2.62
CA PRO A 47 1.69 17.02 -1.67
C PRO A 47 0.91 15.73 -1.97
N THR A 48 0.83 14.85 -0.99
CA THR A 48 0.12 13.58 -1.02
C THR A 48 -0.92 13.54 0.08
N HIS A 49 -2.00 12.82 -0.14
CA HIS A 49 -3.10 12.68 0.81
C HIS A 49 -2.84 11.62 1.88
N HIS A 50 -2.22 10.53 1.48
CA HIS A 50 -1.90 9.36 2.30
C HIS A 50 -3.07 8.52 2.83
N ASP A 51 -4.29 8.85 2.46
CA ASP A 51 -5.48 8.09 2.86
C ASP A 51 -6.55 8.14 1.76
N ILE A 52 -6.18 7.76 0.54
CA ILE A 52 -7.11 7.68 -0.60
C ILE A 52 -7.89 6.38 -0.54
N ASN A 53 -9.00 6.43 0.18
CA ASN A 53 -9.95 5.32 0.32
C ASN A 53 -11.38 5.78 -0.03
N PRO A 54 -12.34 4.84 -0.24
CA PRO A 54 -13.70 5.20 -0.61
C PRO A 54 -14.44 6.10 0.40
N GLY A 55 -14.07 6.07 1.69
CA GLY A 55 -14.66 6.93 2.72
C GLY A 55 -14.29 8.40 2.57
N ASN A 56 -13.13 8.68 1.95
CA ASN A 56 -12.59 10.03 1.77
C ASN A 56 -12.88 10.62 0.38
N ILE A 57 -13.75 9.99 -0.41
CA ILE A 57 -14.16 10.50 -1.72
C ILE A 57 -15.67 10.72 -1.74
N LEU A 58 -16.07 11.97 -1.91
CA LEU A 58 -17.45 12.35 -2.14
C LEU A 58 -17.69 12.54 -3.64
N PHE A 59 -18.85 12.10 -4.13
CA PHE A 59 -19.25 12.23 -5.52
C PHE A 59 -20.62 12.88 -5.64
N ASP A 60 -20.71 14.00 -6.33
CA ASP A 60 -21.94 14.78 -6.52
C ASP A 60 -22.66 14.51 -7.86
N GLN A 61 -22.39 13.36 -8.48
CA GLN A 61 -22.85 12.95 -9.82
C GLN A 61 -22.16 13.67 -10.99
N LYS A 62 -21.26 14.63 -10.74
CA LYS A 62 -20.51 15.36 -11.77
C LYS A 62 -19.01 15.23 -11.56
N GLN A 63 -18.57 15.39 -10.31
CA GLN A 63 -17.16 15.34 -9.99
C GLN A 63 -16.93 14.67 -8.62
N ALA A 64 -15.73 14.14 -8.44
CA ALA A 64 -15.26 13.61 -7.17
C ALA A 64 -14.54 14.71 -6.38
N TYR A 65 -14.76 14.70 -5.07
CA TYR A 65 -14.07 15.57 -4.10
C TYR A 65 -13.32 14.70 -3.11
N LEU A 66 -12.04 14.96 -2.97
CA LEU A 66 -11.24 14.34 -1.93
C LEU A 66 -11.36 15.17 -0.66
N ILE A 67 -11.60 14.50 0.48
CA ILE A 67 -11.77 15.10 1.80
C ILE A 67 -10.83 14.45 2.80
N ASP A 68 -10.76 14.99 4.02
CA ASP A 68 -9.97 14.44 5.13
C ASP A 68 -8.45 14.45 4.88
N PHE A 69 -7.89 15.65 4.80
CA PHE A 69 -6.46 15.89 4.57
C PHE A 69 -5.59 15.87 5.84
N GLU A 70 -6.07 15.23 6.93
CA GLU A 70 -5.35 15.24 8.22
C GLU A 70 -4.00 14.51 8.15
N THR A 71 -3.85 13.55 7.23
CA THR A 71 -2.62 12.79 7.01
C THR A 71 -1.75 13.35 5.88
N ALA A 72 -2.22 14.40 5.19
CA ALA A 72 -1.55 14.95 4.02
C ALA A 72 -0.16 15.48 4.36
N SER A 73 0.82 15.15 3.53
CA SER A 73 2.21 15.59 3.68
C SER A 73 2.96 15.62 2.34
N GLN A 74 4.22 16.05 2.37
CA GLN A 74 5.12 15.94 1.20
C GLN A 74 5.69 14.52 1.15
N ASP A 75 5.33 13.75 0.13
CA ASP A 75 5.83 12.39 -0.05
C ASP A 75 5.76 11.96 -1.53
N ILE A 76 6.14 10.73 -1.83
CA ILE A 76 6.17 10.16 -3.17
C ILE A 76 4.72 9.89 -3.63
N PHE A 77 4.25 10.65 -4.64
CA PHE A 77 2.85 10.60 -5.11
C PHE A 77 2.40 9.22 -5.62
N TYR A 78 3.33 8.35 -5.98
CA TYR A 78 2.99 6.98 -6.38
C TYR A 78 2.27 6.19 -5.28
N LEU A 79 2.41 6.60 -4.00
CA LEU A 79 1.67 5.97 -2.91
C LEU A 79 0.16 6.24 -3.05
N ASP A 80 -0.22 7.50 -3.24
CA ASP A 80 -1.63 7.88 -3.46
C ASP A 80 -2.22 7.23 -4.72
N LEU A 81 -1.44 7.19 -5.81
CA LEU A 81 -1.87 6.50 -7.03
C LEU A 81 -2.10 5.01 -6.79
N ALA A 82 -1.22 4.38 -6.03
CA ALA A 82 -1.33 2.97 -5.70
C ALA A 82 -2.54 2.67 -4.80
N GLU A 83 -2.79 3.52 -3.80
CA GLU A 83 -3.99 3.42 -2.96
C GLU A 83 -5.27 3.55 -3.79
N ALA A 84 -5.35 4.60 -4.62
CA ALA A 84 -6.49 4.78 -5.52
C ALA A 84 -6.71 3.56 -6.43
N PHE A 85 -5.64 3.02 -7.00
CA PHE A 85 -5.75 1.84 -7.85
C PHE A 85 -6.22 0.61 -7.07
N ASN A 86 -5.63 0.35 -5.90
CA ASN A 86 -5.95 -0.81 -5.08
C ASN A 86 -7.40 -0.77 -4.58
N PHE A 87 -7.92 0.39 -4.20
CA PHE A 87 -9.29 0.52 -3.70
C PHE A 87 -10.35 0.55 -4.80
N PHE A 88 -10.08 1.18 -5.94
CA PHE A 88 -11.14 1.46 -6.93
C PHE A 88 -11.09 0.57 -8.17
N ILE A 89 -9.93 0.02 -8.52
CA ILE A 89 -9.74 -0.71 -9.77
C ILE A 89 -9.40 -2.18 -9.49
N TYR A 90 -8.31 -2.44 -8.78
CA TYR A 90 -7.79 -3.76 -8.42
C TYR A 90 -7.80 -4.77 -9.60
N ASP A 91 -7.42 -4.30 -10.78
CA ASP A 91 -7.33 -5.09 -12.01
C ASP A 91 -6.05 -4.72 -12.77
N ASP A 92 -5.03 -5.56 -12.69
CA ASP A 92 -3.69 -5.29 -13.25
C ASP A 92 -3.71 -5.06 -14.76
N THR A 93 -4.70 -5.55 -15.46
CA THR A 93 -4.87 -5.27 -16.90
C THR A 93 -5.17 -3.79 -17.18
N LYS A 94 -5.57 -3.03 -16.15
CA LYS A 94 -5.91 -1.60 -16.23
C LYS A 94 -4.74 -0.67 -15.84
N ILE A 95 -3.61 -1.18 -15.40
CA ILE A 95 -2.46 -0.34 -14.96
C ILE A 95 -2.07 0.65 -16.04
N GLN A 96 -1.89 0.19 -17.28
CA GLN A 96 -1.48 1.05 -18.39
C GLN A 96 -2.49 2.19 -18.62
N SER A 97 -3.78 1.88 -18.75
CA SER A 97 -4.82 2.89 -18.99
C SER A 97 -5.00 3.84 -17.79
N PHE A 98 -4.86 3.35 -16.57
CA PHE A 98 -4.90 4.17 -15.37
C PHE A 98 -3.78 5.20 -15.34
N LEU A 99 -2.54 4.75 -15.54
CA LEU A 99 -1.37 5.64 -15.58
C LEU A 99 -1.40 6.60 -16.77
N THR A 100 -1.86 6.14 -17.95
CA THR A 100 -2.06 7.01 -19.12
C THR A 100 -3.05 8.14 -18.81
N SER A 101 -4.14 7.83 -18.10
CA SER A 101 -5.13 8.84 -17.69
C SER A 101 -4.54 9.85 -16.71
N TYR A 102 -3.73 9.40 -15.76
CA TYR A 102 -3.10 10.30 -14.79
C TYR A 102 -2.03 11.19 -15.42
N PHE A 103 -1.11 10.60 -16.20
CA PHE A 103 -0.01 11.35 -16.83
C PHE A 103 -0.42 12.10 -18.11
N ILE A 104 -1.63 11.87 -18.62
CA ILE A 104 -2.15 12.44 -19.89
C ILE A 104 -1.23 12.05 -21.08
N LYS A 105 -0.51 10.96 -20.94
CA LYS A 105 0.40 10.37 -21.94
C LYS A 105 0.73 8.94 -21.56
N GLU A 106 1.24 8.17 -22.52
CA GLU A 106 1.75 6.82 -22.24
C GLU A 106 2.86 6.86 -21.16
N PRO A 107 2.73 6.08 -20.08
CA PRO A 107 3.76 6.01 -19.06
C PRO A 107 5.01 5.31 -19.59
N ASN A 108 6.18 5.81 -19.23
CA ASN A 108 7.44 5.15 -19.54
C ASN A 108 7.74 4.00 -18.56
N GLU A 109 8.80 3.22 -18.84
CA GLU A 109 9.18 2.05 -18.04
C GLU A 109 9.50 2.41 -16.58
N GLU A 110 10.11 3.58 -16.33
CA GLU A 110 10.40 4.07 -14.97
C GLU A 110 9.10 4.33 -14.20
N GLN A 111 8.12 5.00 -14.83
CA GLN A 111 6.84 5.30 -14.21
C GLN A 111 6.04 4.04 -13.89
N ILE A 112 6.01 3.07 -14.81
CA ILE A 112 5.37 1.77 -14.60
C ILE A 112 6.07 1.01 -13.46
N SER A 113 7.40 1.01 -13.44
CA SER A 113 8.19 0.31 -12.41
C SER A 113 7.96 0.92 -11.03
N LYS A 114 7.98 2.26 -10.91
CA LYS A 114 7.67 2.96 -9.66
C LYS A 114 6.26 2.63 -9.19
N PHE A 115 5.27 2.74 -10.06
CA PHE A 115 3.89 2.41 -9.71
C PHE A 115 3.75 0.95 -9.26
N THR A 116 4.36 0.00 -9.97
CA THR A 116 4.30 -1.43 -9.64
C THR A 116 4.88 -1.72 -8.26
N LEU A 117 5.99 -1.08 -7.90
CA LEU A 117 6.57 -1.18 -6.57
C LEU A 117 5.64 -0.57 -5.52
N PHE A 118 5.15 0.65 -5.74
CA PHE A 118 4.29 1.35 -4.78
C PHE A 118 2.93 0.68 -4.60
N LYS A 119 2.41 -0.02 -5.61
CA LYS A 119 1.21 -0.85 -5.47
C LYS A 119 1.35 -1.91 -4.38
N ALA A 120 2.49 -2.58 -4.30
CA ALA A 120 2.77 -3.54 -3.22
C ALA A 120 2.98 -2.83 -1.87
N LEU A 121 3.69 -1.69 -1.86
CA LEU A 121 3.97 -0.92 -0.65
C LEU A 121 2.71 -0.31 -0.03
N ALA A 122 1.73 0.09 -0.84
CA ALA A 122 0.44 0.58 -0.34
C ALA A 122 -0.30 -0.49 0.46
N PHE A 123 -0.31 -1.73 0.01
CA PHE A 123 -0.86 -2.86 0.78
C PHE A 123 -0.12 -3.08 2.10
N LEU A 124 1.22 -3.03 2.09
CA LEU A 124 2.01 -3.16 3.33
C LEU A 124 1.70 -2.03 4.32
N LYS A 125 1.63 -0.79 3.82
CA LYS A 125 1.26 0.39 4.63
C LYS A 125 -0.11 0.21 5.27
N ASN A 126 -1.12 -0.12 4.45
CA ASN A 126 -2.49 -0.27 4.94
C ASN A 126 -2.61 -1.42 5.95
N GLY A 127 -1.97 -2.55 5.68
CA GLY A 127 -1.93 -3.67 6.62
C GLY A 127 -1.33 -3.28 7.97
N LEU A 128 -0.22 -2.52 7.99
CA LEU A 128 0.39 -2.02 9.22
C LEU A 128 -0.50 -0.99 9.92
N TRP A 129 -1.15 -0.10 9.17
CA TRP A 129 -2.06 0.90 9.73
C TRP A 129 -3.29 0.26 10.36
N LEU A 130 -3.92 -0.70 9.69
CA LEU A 130 -5.07 -1.45 10.20
C LEU A 130 -4.70 -2.25 11.45
N ALA A 131 -3.51 -2.86 11.51
CA ALA A 131 -3.00 -3.50 12.71
C ALA A 131 -2.87 -2.52 13.87
N HIS A 132 -2.43 -1.29 13.58
CA HIS A 132 -2.31 -0.24 14.59
C HIS A 132 -3.67 0.18 15.15
N ILE A 133 -4.65 0.51 14.30
CA ILE A 133 -5.97 1.00 14.74
C ILE A 133 -6.83 -0.09 15.38
N SER A 134 -6.63 -1.35 14.99
CA SER A 134 -7.37 -2.48 15.61
C SER A 134 -7.01 -2.72 17.08
N GLY A 135 -5.95 -2.07 17.58
CA GLY A 135 -5.56 -2.12 19.00
C GLY A 135 -5.08 -3.49 19.49
N VAL A 136 -4.68 -4.36 18.58
CA VAL A 136 -4.39 -5.76 18.89
C VAL A 136 -2.95 -5.96 19.31
N ASN A 137 -2.77 -6.57 20.46
CA ASN A 137 -1.45 -6.92 20.99
C ASN A 137 -0.83 -8.15 20.35
N LYS A 138 -1.60 -8.92 19.57
CA LYS A 138 -1.11 -10.11 18.87
C LYS A 138 -2.02 -10.40 17.68
N LEU A 139 -1.47 -10.41 16.48
CA LEU A 139 -2.22 -10.83 15.31
C LEU A 139 -2.52 -12.33 15.38
N PRO A 140 -3.70 -12.78 14.92
CA PRO A 140 -4.06 -14.19 14.92
C PRO A 140 -3.10 -15.02 14.06
N ASP A 141 -2.95 -16.30 14.39
CA ASP A 141 -2.21 -17.24 13.56
C ASP A 141 -2.83 -17.35 12.16
N ASP A 142 -2.01 -17.23 11.16
CA ASP A 142 -2.26 -17.05 9.73
C ASP A 142 -3.16 -18.11 9.04
N LYS A 143 -3.55 -19.17 9.73
CA LYS A 143 -4.10 -20.39 9.11
C LYS A 143 -5.52 -20.28 8.55
N ASN A 144 -6.26 -19.20 8.84
CA ASN A 144 -7.67 -19.04 8.43
C ASN A 144 -8.00 -17.65 7.86
N ILE A 145 -6.99 -16.90 7.44
CA ILE A 145 -7.22 -15.55 6.93
C ILE A 145 -7.53 -15.63 5.44
N LEU A 146 -8.57 -14.93 5.02
CA LEU A 146 -8.94 -14.85 3.62
C LEU A 146 -7.83 -14.15 2.83
N GLU A 147 -7.52 -14.67 1.65
CA GLU A 147 -6.73 -13.95 0.67
C GLU A 147 -7.40 -12.62 0.32
N TYR A 148 -6.60 -11.59 0.03
CA TYR A 148 -7.10 -10.23 -0.18
C TYR A 148 -8.22 -10.13 -1.24
N PRO A 149 -8.17 -10.81 -2.40
CA PRO A 149 -9.25 -10.76 -3.38
C PRO A 149 -10.61 -11.21 -2.83
N LEU A 150 -10.61 -12.19 -1.92
CA LEU A 150 -11.84 -12.68 -1.28
C LEU A 150 -12.32 -11.69 -0.20
N PHE A 151 -11.38 -11.06 0.52
CA PHE A 151 -11.70 -10.04 1.51
C PHE A 151 -12.26 -8.79 0.84
N GLU A 152 -11.63 -8.33 -0.22
CA GLU A 152 -12.05 -7.21 -1.05
C GLU A 152 -13.48 -7.42 -1.60
N ALA A 153 -13.79 -8.63 -2.09
CA ALA A 153 -15.14 -8.96 -2.53
C ALA A 153 -16.19 -8.86 -1.40
N ARG A 154 -15.82 -9.12 -0.13
CA ARG A 154 -16.68 -8.90 1.04
C ARG A 154 -16.85 -7.41 1.32
N ILE A 155 -15.77 -6.62 1.24
CA ILE A 155 -15.81 -5.16 1.42
C ILE A 155 -16.80 -4.54 0.42
N ARG A 156 -16.68 -4.85 -0.86
CA ARG A 156 -17.58 -4.35 -1.92
C ARG A 156 -19.05 -4.70 -1.72
N LYS A 157 -19.32 -5.81 -1.04
CA LYS A 157 -20.68 -6.25 -0.69
C LYS A 157 -21.19 -5.67 0.63
N GLY A 158 -20.41 -4.84 1.32
CA GLY A 158 -20.74 -4.31 2.65
C GLY A 158 -20.84 -5.40 3.73
N LEU A 159 -20.09 -6.50 3.58
CA LEU A 159 -20.11 -7.64 4.51
C LEU A 159 -18.96 -7.60 5.53
N VAL A 160 -18.20 -6.50 5.58
CA VAL A 160 -17.12 -6.28 6.54
C VAL A 160 -17.57 -5.23 7.54
N ASP A 161 -17.51 -5.56 8.80
CA ASP A 161 -17.78 -4.61 9.88
C ASP A 161 -16.47 -3.97 10.35
N PHE A 162 -16.21 -2.77 9.89
CA PHE A 162 -15.01 -2.00 10.25
C PHE A 162 -15.03 -1.51 11.73
N SER A 163 -16.11 -1.65 12.44
CA SER A 163 -16.16 -1.41 13.89
C SER A 163 -15.72 -2.63 14.71
N ASN A 164 -15.63 -3.80 14.09
CA ASN A 164 -15.19 -5.04 14.71
C ASN A 164 -13.66 -5.17 14.66
N PRO A 165 -12.96 -5.12 15.82
CA PRO A 165 -11.50 -5.23 15.85
C PRO A 165 -10.96 -6.51 15.19
N GLN A 166 -11.68 -7.63 15.26
CA GLN A 166 -11.26 -8.89 14.65
C GLN A 166 -11.33 -8.85 13.12
N GLU A 167 -12.34 -8.19 12.56
CA GLU A 167 -12.44 -7.98 11.10
C GLU A 167 -11.31 -7.06 10.62
N LEU A 168 -11.00 -6.00 11.36
CA LEU A 168 -9.86 -5.12 11.05
C LEU A 168 -8.53 -5.86 11.10
N GLN A 169 -8.33 -6.77 12.07
CA GLN A 169 -7.14 -7.60 12.16
C GLN A 169 -7.01 -8.54 10.96
N ASN A 170 -8.09 -9.22 10.62
CA ASN A 170 -8.11 -10.14 9.50
C ASN A 170 -7.80 -9.38 8.19
N LEU A 171 -8.35 -8.17 8.01
CA LEU A 171 -8.04 -7.30 6.89
C LEU A 171 -6.58 -6.86 6.90
N ALA A 172 -6.05 -6.44 8.05
CA ALA A 172 -4.66 -6.05 8.19
C ALA A 172 -3.69 -7.13 7.70
N ILE A 173 -3.93 -8.38 8.10
CA ILE A 173 -3.10 -9.51 7.70
C ILE A 173 -3.30 -9.82 6.20
N SER A 174 -4.54 -9.79 5.73
CA SER A 174 -4.88 -10.03 4.33
C SER A 174 -4.17 -9.02 3.40
N GLU A 175 -4.19 -7.73 3.74
CA GLU A 175 -3.49 -6.68 2.99
C GLU A 175 -1.97 -6.83 3.08
N PHE A 176 -1.43 -7.10 4.26
CA PHE A 176 0.01 -7.31 4.41
C PHE A 176 0.50 -8.49 3.57
N ASN A 177 -0.21 -9.63 3.63
CA ASN A 177 0.10 -10.81 2.83
C ASN A 177 0.03 -10.51 1.32
N GLU A 178 -0.95 -9.72 0.88
CA GLU A 178 -1.06 -9.30 -0.51
C GLU A 178 0.13 -8.45 -0.94
N GLY A 179 0.54 -7.49 -0.12
CA GLY A 179 1.74 -6.68 -0.38
C GLY A 179 3.00 -7.55 -0.55
N ILE A 180 3.21 -8.51 0.36
CA ILE A 180 4.33 -9.46 0.27
C ILE A 180 4.21 -10.36 -0.98
N ARG A 181 3.02 -10.85 -1.29
CA ARG A 181 2.77 -11.62 -2.50
C ARG A 181 3.17 -10.83 -3.75
N LEU A 182 2.71 -9.59 -3.87
CA LEU A 182 3.01 -8.71 -4.99
C LEU A 182 4.51 -8.42 -5.12
N LEU A 183 5.22 -8.20 -4.01
CA LEU A 183 6.68 -8.02 -4.04
C LEU A 183 7.43 -9.24 -4.61
N ASN A 184 6.86 -10.43 -4.46
CA ASN A 184 7.44 -11.67 -4.95
C ASN A 184 7.05 -12.03 -6.40
N GLU A 185 6.07 -11.34 -6.97
CA GLU A 185 5.65 -11.54 -8.36
C GLU A 185 6.69 -11.02 -9.37
N PRO A 186 6.78 -11.65 -10.56
CA PRO A 186 7.73 -11.26 -11.59
C PRO A 186 7.69 -9.77 -11.98
N PRO A 187 6.52 -9.11 -12.13
CA PRO A 187 6.47 -7.68 -12.46
C PRO A 187 7.15 -6.80 -11.42
N CYS A 188 6.92 -7.05 -10.11
CA CYS A 188 7.52 -6.25 -9.06
C CYS A 188 9.02 -6.54 -8.92
N LYS A 189 9.45 -7.79 -9.03
CA LYS A 189 10.88 -8.14 -9.06
C LYS A 189 11.61 -7.47 -10.21
N LYS A 190 11.00 -7.43 -11.41
CA LYS A 190 11.55 -6.70 -12.56
C LYS A 190 11.64 -5.20 -12.25
N ALA A 191 10.60 -4.60 -11.69
CA ALA A 191 10.56 -3.19 -11.32
C ALA A 191 11.67 -2.84 -10.31
N ILE A 192 11.82 -3.63 -9.26
CA ILE A 192 12.89 -3.48 -8.25
C ILE A 192 14.27 -3.56 -8.88
N ALA A 193 14.50 -4.57 -9.73
CA ALA A 193 15.77 -4.73 -10.44
C ALA A 193 16.05 -3.51 -11.34
N PHE A 194 15.07 -3.05 -12.12
CA PHE A 194 15.20 -1.87 -12.97
C PHE A 194 15.54 -0.60 -12.17
N LEU A 195 14.76 -0.31 -11.12
CA LEU A 195 14.93 0.92 -10.34
C LEU A 195 16.24 0.98 -9.56
N PHE A 196 16.68 -0.15 -8.98
CA PHE A 196 17.83 -0.16 -8.07
C PHE A 196 19.13 -0.64 -8.72
N SER A 197 19.11 -1.11 -9.98
CA SER A 197 20.34 -1.43 -10.72
C SER A 197 20.94 -0.23 -11.46
N ALA A 198 20.12 0.73 -11.87
CA ALA A 198 20.56 1.88 -12.65
C ALA A 198 21.47 2.87 -11.88
N HIS A 199 21.59 2.72 -10.56
CA HIS A 199 22.34 3.66 -9.69
C HIS A 199 23.61 3.04 -9.10
N LYS A 200 24.07 1.90 -9.64
CA LYS A 200 25.37 1.30 -9.26
C LYS A 200 26.52 1.71 -10.20
N ALA A 201 26.30 2.66 -11.09
CA ALA A 201 27.33 3.18 -12.01
C ALA A 201 27.85 4.53 -11.55
#